data_546d692d3c6effd8199b35cd9cff4734
#
_entry.id   546d692d3c6effd8199b35cd9cff4734
#
_cell.length_a   1.000
_cell.length_b   1.000
_cell.length_c   1.000
_cell.angle_alpha   90.00
_cell.angle_beta   90.00
_cell.angle_gamma   90.00
#
_symmetry.space_group_name_H-M   'P 1'
#
loop_
_entity.id
_entity.type
_entity.pdbx_description
1 polymer ?
#
loop_
_entity_poly.entity_id
_entity_poly.type
_entity_poly.pdbx_seq_one_letter_code
_entity_poly.pdbx_strand_id
1 'polypeptide(L)'
;MTGAGSKTQVDRARLEALIAAEADRYSSSHPASAALARRAGSSLVQGVPMPWMQRWASPVPPFAASARGAEIVDVDGHRYLDLALGDTAAMAGHAPDAVVR
;
A
#
# COMPACT_ATOMS: atom_id res chain seq x y z
N MET A 1 38.29 1.56 27.62
CA MET A 1 37.34 2.63 27.28
C MET A 1 36.14 1.99 26.60
N THR A 2 35.11 1.67 27.37
CA THR A 2 33.87 1.11 26.88
C THR A 2 32.92 2.26 26.57
N GLY A 3 32.84 2.66 25.29
CA GLY A 3 31.83 3.57 24.80
C GLY A 3 30.47 2.88 24.82
N ALA A 4 29.69 3.13 25.86
CA ALA A 4 28.26 2.77 25.86
C ALA A 4 27.58 3.59 24.78
N GLY A 5 27.34 2.99 23.61
CA GLY A 5 26.49 3.57 22.59
C GLY A 5 25.10 3.82 23.19
N SER A 6 24.74 5.08 23.34
CA SER A 6 23.38 5.48 23.73
C SER A 6 22.42 4.82 22.73
N LYS A 7 21.70 3.78 23.15
CA LYS A 7 20.59 3.24 22.39
C LYS A 7 19.53 4.33 22.36
N THR A 8 19.38 4.98 21.22
CA THR A 8 18.32 5.98 21.01
C THR A 8 16.98 5.26 21.26
N GLN A 9 16.40 5.53 22.42
CA GLN A 9 15.11 4.95 22.77
C GLN A 9 14.04 5.60 21.89
N VAL A 10 13.28 4.77 21.20
CA VAL A 10 12.15 5.24 20.37
C VAL A 10 11.06 5.79 21.29
N ASP A 11 10.67 7.04 21.06
CA ASP A 11 9.51 7.65 21.71
C ASP A 11 8.23 7.02 21.14
N ARG A 12 7.66 6.09 21.91
CA ARG A 12 6.48 5.34 21.49
C ARG A 12 5.24 6.22 21.36
N ALA A 13 5.04 7.19 22.25
CA ALA A 13 3.90 8.09 22.20
C ALA A 13 3.94 8.96 20.94
N ARG A 14 5.13 9.47 20.58
CA ARG A 14 5.32 10.22 19.35
C ARG A 14 5.11 9.33 18.11
N LEU A 15 5.57 8.09 18.14
CA LEU A 15 5.37 7.13 17.04
C LEU A 15 3.88 6.84 16.84
N GLU A 16 3.13 6.57 17.89
CA GLU A 16 1.69 6.34 17.85
C GLU A 16 0.93 7.55 17.30
N ALA A 17 1.28 8.75 17.73
CA ALA A 17 0.69 9.98 17.21
C ALA A 17 0.98 10.17 15.70
N LEU A 18 2.19 9.86 15.24
CA LEU A 18 2.55 9.92 13.83
C LEU A 18 1.79 8.87 13.00
N ILE A 19 1.66 7.64 13.50
CA ILE A 19 0.89 6.57 12.83
C ILE A 19 -0.57 6.99 12.69
N ALA A 20 -1.18 7.55 13.73
CA ALA A 20 -2.57 8.04 13.68
C ALA A 20 -2.72 9.16 12.65
N ALA A 21 -1.85 10.15 12.67
CA ALA A 21 -1.88 11.26 11.70
C ALA A 21 -1.70 10.79 10.25
N GLU A 22 -0.82 9.82 10.00
CA GLU A 22 -0.65 9.23 8.67
C GLU A 22 -1.87 8.42 8.23
N ALA A 23 -2.50 7.66 9.13
CA ALA A 23 -3.73 6.93 8.84
C ALA A 23 -4.89 7.85 8.45
N ASP A 24 -5.04 8.97 9.16
CA ASP A 24 -6.05 9.99 8.85
C ASP A 24 -5.78 10.66 7.51
N ARG A 25 -4.52 11.02 7.25
CA ARG A 25 -4.11 11.60 5.97
C ARG A 25 -4.37 10.65 4.81
N TYR A 26 -3.99 9.38 4.97
CA TYR A 26 -4.23 8.35 3.97
C TYR A 26 -5.72 8.17 3.68
N SER A 27 -6.53 8.02 4.72
CA SER A 27 -7.98 7.83 4.60
C SER A 27 -8.65 9.00 3.87
N SER A 28 -8.21 10.22 4.16
CA SER A 28 -8.74 11.43 3.53
C SER A 28 -8.37 11.53 2.05
N SER A 29 -7.21 11.00 1.65
CA SER A 29 -6.73 11.06 0.27
C SER A 29 -7.13 9.86 -0.59
N HIS A 30 -7.72 8.78 -0.01
CA HIS A 30 -8.08 7.55 -0.72
C HIS A 30 -9.58 7.18 -0.58
N PRO A 31 -10.51 8.11 -0.86
CA PRO A 31 -11.94 7.85 -0.71
C PRO A 31 -12.49 6.80 -1.68
N ALA A 32 -11.99 6.73 -2.91
CA ALA A 32 -12.41 5.74 -3.90
C ALA A 32 -11.89 4.34 -3.53
N SER A 33 -10.65 4.21 -3.09
CA SER A 33 -10.11 2.96 -2.56
C SER A 33 -10.90 2.47 -1.34
N ALA A 34 -11.27 3.37 -0.43
CA ALA A 34 -12.10 3.03 0.72
C ALA A 34 -13.50 2.54 0.31
N ALA A 35 -14.10 3.13 -0.72
CA ALA A 35 -15.39 2.68 -1.25
C ALA A 35 -15.29 1.28 -1.88
N LEU A 36 -14.23 1.01 -2.63
CA LEU A 36 -13.98 -0.31 -3.21
C LEU A 36 -13.67 -1.37 -2.15
N ALA A 37 -12.92 -1.04 -1.10
CA ALA A 37 -12.67 -1.93 0.02
C ALA A 37 -13.97 -2.36 0.73
N ARG A 38 -14.90 -1.42 0.98
CA ARG A 38 -16.23 -1.75 1.52
C ARG A 38 -17.01 -2.67 0.60
N ARG A 39 -17.02 -2.41 -0.71
CA ARG A 39 -17.68 -3.26 -1.70
C ARG A 39 -17.06 -4.64 -1.76
N ALA A 40 -15.73 -4.74 -1.73
CA ALA A 40 -15.00 -6.01 -1.73
C ALA A 40 -15.37 -6.89 -0.53
N GLY A 41 -15.65 -6.30 0.62
CA GLY A 41 -16.07 -7.00 1.83
C GLY A 41 -17.37 -7.79 1.69
N SER A 42 -18.21 -7.50 0.70
CA SER A 42 -19.43 -8.27 0.41
C SER A 42 -19.20 -9.52 -0.46
N SER A 43 -18.05 -9.62 -1.13
CA SER A 43 -17.78 -10.68 -2.11
C SER A 43 -16.49 -11.47 -1.82
N LEU A 44 -15.55 -10.88 -1.11
CA LEU A 44 -14.28 -11.50 -0.76
C LEU A 44 -14.19 -11.74 0.73
N VAL A 45 -13.63 -12.89 1.13
CA VAL A 45 -13.35 -13.16 2.55
C VAL A 45 -12.43 -12.07 3.07
N GLN A 46 -12.91 -11.33 4.08
CA GLN A 46 -12.19 -10.20 4.66
C GLN A 46 -11.88 -9.05 3.66
N GLY A 47 -12.58 -8.98 2.53
CA GLY A 47 -12.46 -7.91 1.54
C GLY A 47 -11.19 -7.96 0.68
N VAL A 48 -10.42 -9.04 0.73
CA VAL A 48 -9.15 -9.19 -0.01
C VAL A 48 -9.08 -10.54 -0.74
N PRO A 49 -8.35 -10.63 -1.87
CA PRO A 49 -8.19 -11.90 -2.60
C PRO A 49 -7.43 -12.97 -1.82
N MET A 50 -6.50 -12.58 -0.96
CA MET A 50 -5.70 -13.50 -0.14
C MET A 50 -5.59 -12.98 1.30
N PRO A 51 -5.70 -13.86 2.33
CA PRO A 51 -5.79 -13.43 3.73
C PRO A 51 -4.60 -12.61 4.23
N TRP A 52 -3.39 -12.84 3.73
CA TRP A 52 -2.21 -12.08 4.11
C TRP A 52 -2.27 -10.61 3.68
N MET A 53 -3.06 -10.28 2.65
CA MET A 53 -3.25 -8.91 2.16
C MET A 53 -4.00 -8.00 3.14
N GLN A 54 -4.56 -8.54 4.22
CA GLN A 54 -5.11 -7.73 5.31
C GLN A 54 -4.05 -7.04 6.18
N ARG A 55 -2.81 -7.48 6.09
CA ARG A 55 -1.71 -6.95 6.92
C ARG A 55 -1.01 -5.77 6.26
N TRP A 56 -1.76 -4.87 5.65
CA TRP A 56 -1.23 -3.62 5.13
C TRP A 56 -0.97 -2.63 6.25
N ALA A 57 0.05 -1.77 6.05
CA ALA A 57 0.32 -0.67 6.97
C ALA A 57 -0.73 0.45 6.86
N SER A 58 -1.43 0.55 5.73
CA SER A 58 -2.48 1.54 5.49
C SER A 58 -3.86 1.05 5.96
N PRO A 59 -4.80 1.96 6.29
CA PRO A 59 -6.17 1.61 6.70
C PRO A 59 -6.95 0.76 5.70
N VAL A 60 -6.71 0.96 4.40
CA VAL A 60 -7.23 0.14 3.30
C VAL A 60 -6.15 -0.02 2.24
N PRO A 61 -6.14 -1.14 1.46
CA PRO A 61 -5.22 -1.26 0.35
C PRO A 61 -5.58 -0.24 -0.76
N PRO A 62 -4.60 0.32 -1.47
CA PRO A 62 -4.88 1.08 -2.68
C PRO A 62 -5.38 0.12 -3.78
N PHE A 63 -6.37 0.55 -4.55
CA PHE A 63 -6.89 -0.21 -5.68
C PHE A 63 -6.31 0.36 -6.97
N ALA A 64 -5.60 -0.46 -7.73
CA ALA A 64 -5.01 -0.04 -8.99
C ALA A 64 -6.10 0.22 -10.05
N ALA A 65 -6.04 1.37 -10.70
CA ALA A 65 -6.82 1.70 -11.89
C ALA A 65 -6.06 1.31 -13.17
N SER A 66 -4.75 1.53 -13.19
CA SER A 66 -3.87 1.15 -14.31
C SER A 66 -2.45 0.92 -13.83
N ALA A 67 -1.71 0.15 -14.62
CA ALA A 67 -0.28 -0.06 -14.37
C ALA A 67 0.45 -0.24 -15.70
N ARG A 68 1.61 0.40 -15.87
CA ARG A 68 2.47 0.27 -17.06
C ARG A 68 3.94 0.47 -16.70
N GLY A 69 4.80 -0.41 -17.19
CA GLY A 69 6.22 -0.39 -16.85
C GLY A 69 6.43 -0.52 -15.34
N ALA A 70 7.06 0.45 -14.72
CA ALA A 70 7.28 0.49 -13.28
C ALA A 70 6.30 1.43 -12.55
N GLU A 71 5.23 1.86 -13.20
CA GLU A 71 4.28 2.80 -12.64
C GLU A 71 2.91 2.16 -12.41
N ILE A 72 2.31 2.44 -11.25
CA ILE A 72 0.94 2.10 -10.92
C ILE A 72 0.19 3.41 -10.62
N VAL A 73 -1.03 3.52 -11.13
CA VAL A 73 -1.96 4.60 -10.79
C VAL A 73 -3.15 3.98 -10.08
N ASP A 74 -3.50 4.48 -8.90
CA ASP A 74 -4.65 4.00 -8.17
C ASP A 74 -5.95 4.66 -8.62
N VAL A 75 -7.07 4.19 -8.09
CA VAL A 75 -8.41 4.72 -8.40
C VAL A 75 -8.66 6.11 -7.84
N ASP A 76 -7.84 6.58 -6.92
CA ASP A 76 -7.85 7.92 -6.36
C ASP A 76 -6.93 8.88 -7.13
N GLY A 77 -6.21 8.38 -8.15
CA GLY A 77 -5.34 9.16 -9.04
C GLY A 77 -3.90 9.32 -8.56
N HIS A 78 -3.51 8.64 -7.48
CA HIS A 78 -2.12 8.68 -7.01
C HIS A 78 -1.24 7.78 -7.88
N ARG A 79 -0.01 8.24 -8.11
CA ARG A 79 0.99 7.54 -8.91
C ARG A 79 2.06 6.96 -8.00
N TYR A 80 2.38 5.70 -8.20
CA TYR A 80 3.37 4.94 -7.43
C TYR A 80 4.45 4.39 -8.35
N LEU A 81 5.70 4.45 -7.91
CA LEU A 81 6.78 3.71 -8.51
C LEU A 81 6.81 2.31 -7.88
N ASP A 82 6.54 1.29 -8.68
CA ASP A 82 6.55 -0.10 -8.22
C ASP A 82 7.97 -0.66 -8.25
N LEU A 83 8.58 -0.75 -7.09
CA LEU A 83 9.91 -1.34 -6.89
C LEU A 83 9.85 -2.83 -6.52
N ALA A 84 8.65 -3.36 -6.22
CA ALA A 84 8.44 -4.76 -5.85
C ALA A 84 8.08 -5.64 -7.05
N LEU A 85 7.52 -5.07 -8.12
CA LEU A 85 7.12 -5.75 -9.35
C LEU A 85 6.22 -6.97 -9.11
N GLY A 86 5.36 -6.90 -8.08
CA GLY A 86 4.46 -7.99 -7.69
C GLY A 86 5.18 -9.28 -7.33
N ASP A 87 6.28 -9.19 -6.62
CA ASP A 87 7.25 -10.25 -6.33
C ASP A 87 7.92 -10.81 -7.60
N THR A 88 7.20 -11.43 -8.46
CA THR A 88 7.73 -12.00 -9.72
C THR A 88 6.80 -11.82 -10.92
N ALA A 89 5.55 -11.45 -10.68
CA ALA A 89 4.53 -11.40 -11.71
C ALA A 89 4.76 -10.29 -12.75
N ALA A 90 5.43 -9.21 -12.39
CA ALA A 90 5.69 -8.07 -13.26
C ALA A 90 7.20 -7.83 -13.49
N MET A 91 8.01 -8.88 -13.54
CA MET A 91 9.47 -8.79 -13.75
C MET A 91 9.86 -8.03 -15.03
N ALA A 92 9.03 -8.08 -16.06
CA ALA A 92 9.21 -7.33 -17.31
C ALA A 92 8.49 -5.97 -17.31
N GLY A 93 8.03 -5.51 -16.15
CA GLY A 93 7.15 -4.37 -16.01
C GLY A 93 5.67 -4.72 -16.19
N HIS A 94 4.79 -3.79 -15.73
CA HIS A 94 3.35 -3.94 -15.91
C HIS A 94 2.96 -3.73 -17.38
N ALA A 95 1.98 -4.49 -17.85
CA ALA A 95 1.40 -4.39 -19.20
C ALA A 95 2.45 -4.29 -20.32
N PRO A 96 3.40 -5.23 -20.43
CA PRO A 96 4.37 -5.21 -21.52
C PRO A 96 3.67 -5.37 -22.87
N ASP A 97 4.07 -4.59 -23.88
CA ASP A 97 3.40 -4.53 -25.19
C ASP A 97 3.29 -5.91 -25.87
N ALA A 98 4.25 -6.80 -25.65
CA ALA A 98 4.22 -8.16 -26.19
C ALA A 98 3.10 -9.05 -25.63
N VAL A 99 2.52 -8.69 -24.49
CA VAL A 99 1.48 -9.47 -23.78
C VAL A 99 0.10 -8.82 -23.94
N VAL A 100 0.04 -7.51 -24.13
CA VAL A 100 -1.22 -6.73 -24.13
C VAL A 100 -1.82 -6.57 -25.54
N ARG A 101 -1.14 -7.06 -26.59
CA ARG A 101 -1.61 -7.00 -28.00
C ARG A 101 -2.67 -8.04 -28.33
#